data_cfbe82fd02a0fce77c6e37fe71a2f7dc
#
_entry.id   cfbe82fd02a0fce77c6e37fe71a2f7dc
#
_cell.length_a   1.000
_cell.length_b   1.000
_cell.length_c   1.000
_cell.angle_alpha   90.00
_cell.angle_beta   90.00
_cell.angle_gamma   90.00
#
_symmetry.space_group_name_H-M   'P 1'
#
loop_
_entity.id
_entity.type
_entity.pdbx_description
1 polymer ?
#
loop_
_entity_poly.entity_id
_entity_poly.type
_entity_poly.pdbx_seq_one_letter_code
_entity_poly.pdbx_strand_id
1 'polypeptide(L)'
;MTDRKRMLGLLPRLSAIVLAAAGFAAGVAFGQQGRPVAAQEATPEPTPEHLIPVEDQELLYPIWQAYDLIRRGYRDPDDEGVSANGLINGALVGMATALDDPNSYYIPPSEMQAFDRRVSAQTVGLGIGVGTDEATGAVYVTRVIDLSPAAEAGILAGDIIVGIDGEDVSGLTQDEIVERARGPEGEEVTITMERDTVRLDFTLTRSVIDRPVVNSAIIGDIGYLRLDQFAARSRQEMDAALATFTEAGVTGLIIDVRGNAGGTSGSTVEVASAFIPEGRIFTEDFGRRDRVFEANGDLAGVDLPLVVLVNGRTQSAAEAFSGAIQDYDLGTIIGVPTYGKGTVQTVEGLANGGALRFTIARVLTPSGDSYHVTGIQPDIVVEEGDGPGDEQLDAALGFLRELAEQPDATPEATAEGA
;
A
#
# COMPACT_ATOMS: atom_id res chain seq x y z
N MET A 1 -30.87 35.83 -64.93
CA MET A 1 -29.59 36.58 -64.86
C MET A 1 -29.22 36.72 -63.40
N THR A 2 -28.12 36.01 -63.02
CA THR A 2 -27.08 36.37 -62.04
C THR A 2 -27.59 36.60 -60.63
N ASP A 3 -27.22 35.90 -59.61
CA ASP A 3 -25.86 35.52 -59.26
C ASP A 3 -25.89 34.43 -58.15
N ARG A 4 -25.30 33.28 -58.38
CA ARG A 4 -24.86 32.33 -57.40
C ARG A 4 -23.43 32.62 -57.11
N LYS A 5 -23.11 33.19 -55.93
CA LYS A 5 -21.80 33.03 -55.32
C LYS A 5 -21.77 33.65 -53.90
N ARG A 6 -21.37 32.81 -52.95
CA ARG A 6 -20.74 33.09 -51.65
C ARG A 6 -21.52 32.59 -50.43
N MET A 7 -21.30 31.36 -50.14
CA MET A 7 -21.26 30.87 -48.76
C MET A 7 -20.27 29.72 -48.70
N LEU A 8 -19.01 30.07 -48.65
CA LEU A 8 -17.93 29.20 -48.17
C LEU A 8 -17.09 30.09 -47.23
N GLY A 9 -16.94 29.63 -45.99
CA GLY A 9 -15.90 30.12 -45.14
C GLY A 9 -16.35 30.73 -43.81
N LEU A 10 -16.57 29.89 -42.84
CA LEU A 10 -16.35 30.19 -41.43
C LEU A 10 -16.23 28.88 -40.66
N LEU A 11 -15.08 28.23 -40.80
CA LEU A 11 -14.57 27.33 -39.81
C LEU A 11 -13.75 28.17 -38.84
N PRO A 12 -14.07 28.20 -37.55
CA PRO A 12 -13.20 28.84 -36.57
C PRO A 12 -11.93 28.00 -36.42
N ARG A 13 -10.81 28.68 -36.60
CA ARG A 13 -9.49 28.15 -36.28
C ARG A 13 -9.43 27.91 -34.77
N LEU A 14 -9.40 26.68 -34.36
CA LEU A 14 -8.99 26.27 -33.02
C LEU A 14 -7.49 26.58 -32.89
N SER A 15 -7.19 27.60 -32.11
CA SER A 15 -5.82 27.94 -31.70
C SER A 15 -5.32 26.84 -30.77
N ALA A 16 -4.28 26.15 -31.22
CA ALA A 16 -3.55 25.21 -30.39
C ALA A 16 -2.93 25.93 -29.18
N ILE A 17 -3.42 25.68 -28.01
CA ILE A 17 -2.72 26.04 -26.76
C ILE A 17 -1.75 24.90 -26.49
N VAL A 18 -0.49 25.14 -26.76
CA VAL A 18 0.62 24.29 -26.34
C VAL A 18 0.87 24.60 -24.86
N LEU A 19 0.34 23.77 -23.97
CA LEU A 19 0.78 23.72 -22.59
C LEU A 19 1.86 22.65 -22.49
N ALA A 20 3.10 23.07 -22.29
CA ALA A 20 4.20 22.22 -21.91
C ALA A 20 3.96 21.73 -20.47
N ALA A 21 3.43 20.53 -20.32
CA ALA A 21 3.46 19.81 -19.06
C ALA A 21 4.82 19.13 -18.95
N ALA A 22 5.63 19.58 -17.99
CA ALA A 22 6.86 18.90 -17.61
C ALA A 22 6.51 17.51 -17.07
N GLY A 23 6.87 16.47 -17.82
CA GLY A 23 6.66 15.09 -17.42
C GLY A 23 7.44 14.74 -16.16
N PHE A 24 6.74 14.35 -15.12
CA PHE A 24 7.31 13.68 -13.97
C PHE A 24 7.27 12.17 -14.23
N ALA A 25 8.29 11.65 -14.92
CA ALA A 25 8.55 10.22 -14.96
C ALA A 25 9.29 9.84 -13.68
N ALA A 26 8.57 9.49 -12.63
CA ALA A 26 9.14 8.80 -11.48
C ALA A 26 9.33 7.33 -11.84
N GLY A 27 10.36 7.04 -12.63
CA GLY A 27 10.93 5.70 -12.74
C GLY A 27 11.71 5.41 -11.46
N VAL A 28 11.22 4.51 -10.64
CA VAL A 28 12.00 3.94 -9.54
C VAL A 28 13.11 3.09 -10.16
N ALA A 29 14.29 3.70 -10.36
CA ALA A 29 15.50 2.97 -10.71
C ALA A 29 16.15 2.51 -9.41
N PHE A 30 16.08 1.22 -9.12
CA PHE A 30 16.91 0.58 -8.11
C PHE A 30 18.37 0.59 -8.53
N GLY A 31 19.23 0.96 -7.59
CA GLY A 31 20.64 1.13 -7.77
C GLY A 31 21.36 -0.14 -8.18
N GLN A 32 22.04 -0.08 -9.31
CA GLN A 32 23.23 -0.85 -9.58
C GLN A 32 24.39 0.13 -9.74
N GLN A 33 25.40 -0.06 -8.92
CA GLN A 33 26.65 0.69 -9.04
C GLN A 33 27.35 0.37 -10.38
N GLY A 34 27.60 1.41 -11.15
CA GLY A 34 28.67 1.48 -12.10
C GLY A 34 28.40 1.00 -13.52
N ARG A 35 27.80 1.90 -14.32
CA ARG A 35 28.17 2.24 -15.70
C ARG A 35 27.26 3.39 -16.17
N PRO A 36 27.77 4.44 -16.84
CA PRO A 36 26.89 5.45 -17.41
C PRO A 36 26.07 4.80 -18.53
N VAL A 37 24.79 4.60 -18.29
CA VAL A 37 23.83 4.26 -19.34
C VAL A 37 23.68 5.50 -20.19
N ALA A 38 24.01 5.40 -21.48
CA ALA A 38 23.73 6.43 -22.46
C ALA A 38 22.23 6.81 -22.35
N ALA A 39 21.96 8.10 -22.31
CA ALA A 39 20.60 8.61 -22.29
C ALA A 39 19.82 7.97 -23.45
N GLN A 40 18.87 7.09 -23.12
CA GLN A 40 17.92 6.59 -24.08
C GLN A 40 17.11 7.81 -24.54
N GLU A 41 17.14 8.12 -25.80
CA GLU A 41 16.29 9.15 -26.39
C GLU A 41 14.85 8.84 -25.99
N ALA A 42 14.22 9.81 -25.30
CA ALA A 42 12.82 9.71 -24.91
C ALA A 42 12.02 9.47 -26.19
N THR A 43 11.33 8.35 -26.26
CA THR A 43 10.32 8.10 -27.30
C THR A 43 9.35 9.27 -27.26
N PRO A 44 9.05 9.95 -28.37
CA PRO A 44 8.12 11.07 -28.37
C PRO A 44 6.78 10.58 -27.80
N GLU A 45 6.26 11.33 -26.82
CA GLU A 45 4.92 11.07 -26.29
C GLU A 45 3.92 11.04 -27.43
N PRO A 46 3.01 10.04 -27.48
CA PRO A 46 1.99 10.02 -28.52
C PRO A 46 1.14 11.28 -28.41
N THR A 47 1.02 12.02 -29.50
CA THR A 47 0.13 13.19 -29.57
C THR A 47 -1.32 12.73 -29.35
N PRO A 48 -2.19 13.51 -28.69
CA PRO A 48 -3.57 13.13 -28.40
C PRO A 48 -4.38 12.64 -29.62
N GLU A 49 -4.03 13.05 -30.83
CA GLU A 49 -4.67 12.62 -32.08
C GLU A 49 -4.49 11.13 -32.39
N HIS A 50 -3.53 10.43 -31.77
CA HIS A 50 -3.28 9.00 -31.99
C HIS A 50 -3.87 8.11 -30.90
N LEU A 51 -4.48 8.66 -29.85
CA LEU A 51 -5.02 7.90 -28.73
C LEU A 51 -6.44 7.40 -28.94
N ILE A 52 -7.22 8.03 -29.83
CA ILE A 52 -8.60 7.65 -30.08
C ILE A 52 -8.74 7.20 -31.54
N PRO A 53 -9.02 5.93 -31.81
CA PRO A 53 -9.33 5.47 -33.16
C PRO A 53 -10.44 6.32 -33.78
N VAL A 54 -10.35 6.60 -35.09
CA VAL A 54 -11.33 7.47 -35.79
C VAL A 54 -12.75 6.92 -35.67
N GLU A 55 -12.90 5.62 -35.66
CA GLU A 55 -14.15 4.89 -35.47
C GLU A 55 -14.78 5.12 -34.09
N ASP A 56 -13.98 5.38 -33.07
CA ASP A 56 -14.45 5.63 -31.69
C ASP A 56 -14.80 7.10 -31.44
N GLN A 57 -14.35 8.03 -32.29
CA GLN A 57 -14.65 9.46 -32.13
C GLN A 57 -16.15 9.74 -32.26
N GLU A 58 -16.84 9.06 -33.16
CA GLU A 58 -18.30 9.19 -33.29
C GLU A 58 -19.04 8.65 -32.08
N LEU A 59 -18.52 7.59 -31.43
CA LEU A 59 -19.09 7.02 -30.20
C LEU A 59 -18.95 7.95 -28.99
N LEU A 60 -17.94 8.79 -28.97
CA LEU A 60 -17.71 9.76 -27.89
C LEU A 60 -18.50 11.07 -28.06
N TYR A 61 -19.07 11.31 -29.27
CA TYR A 61 -19.79 12.54 -29.56
C TYR A 61 -20.98 12.82 -28.58
N PRO A 62 -21.79 11.84 -28.16
CA PRO A 62 -22.85 12.07 -27.17
C PRO A 62 -22.34 12.58 -25.82
N ILE A 63 -21.12 12.19 -25.41
CA ILE A 63 -20.50 12.69 -24.18
C ILE A 63 -20.24 14.20 -24.30
N TRP A 64 -19.67 14.65 -25.43
CA TRP A 64 -19.44 16.04 -25.72
C TRP A 64 -20.75 16.84 -25.83
N GLN A 65 -21.76 16.25 -26.43
CA GLN A 65 -23.10 16.86 -26.54
C GLN A 65 -23.74 17.05 -25.17
N ALA A 66 -23.68 16.02 -24.31
CA ALA A 66 -24.18 16.10 -22.94
C ALA A 66 -23.43 17.17 -22.11
N TYR A 67 -22.11 17.19 -22.20
CA TYR A 67 -21.27 18.24 -21.59
C TYR A 67 -21.71 19.65 -21.98
N ASP A 68 -21.87 19.90 -23.29
CA ASP A 68 -22.27 21.21 -23.81
C ASP A 68 -23.68 21.62 -23.37
N LEU A 69 -24.64 20.69 -23.42
CA LEU A 69 -26.02 20.91 -22.98
C LEU A 69 -26.11 21.25 -21.49
N ILE A 70 -25.38 20.52 -20.64
CA ILE A 70 -25.36 20.77 -19.18
C ILE A 70 -24.74 22.13 -18.91
N ARG A 71 -23.59 22.43 -19.49
CA ARG A 71 -22.87 23.70 -19.34
C ARG A 71 -23.69 24.92 -19.71
N ARG A 72 -24.59 24.79 -20.68
CA ARG A 72 -25.41 25.91 -21.17
C ARG A 72 -26.78 26.03 -20.52
N GLY A 73 -27.33 24.91 -20.03
CA GLY A 73 -28.74 24.84 -19.65
C GLY A 73 -29.03 24.46 -18.21
N TYR A 74 -28.02 24.07 -17.43
CA TYR A 74 -28.27 23.72 -16.03
C TYR A 74 -28.63 24.96 -15.22
N ARG A 75 -29.63 24.80 -14.33
CA ARG A 75 -30.22 25.91 -13.60
C ARG A 75 -29.25 26.60 -12.63
N ASP A 76 -28.41 25.84 -11.98
CA ASP A 76 -27.48 26.31 -10.94
C ASP A 76 -26.01 26.20 -11.47
N PRO A 77 -25.58 27.15 -12.34
CA PRO A 77 -24.31 27.05 -13.06
C PRO A 77 -23.07 27.24 -12.16
N ASP A 78 -23.25 27.76 -10.96
CA ASP A 78 -22.19 27.99 -9.97
C ASP A 78 -21.96 26.76 -9.08
N ASP A 79 -22.75 25.68 -9.24
CA ASP A 79 -22.52 24.41 -8.60
C ASP A 79 -21.19 23.80 -9.10
N GLU A 80 -20.32 23.40 -8.18
CA GLU A 80 -19.01 22.84 -8.48
C GLU A 80 -19.08 21.62 -9.43
N GLY A 81 -20.16 20.80 -9.29
CA GLY A 81 -20.43 19.66 -10.16
C GLY A 81 -20.63 20.03 -11.62
N VAL A 82 -21.08 21.26 -11.92
CA VAL A 82 -21.32 21.79 -13.29
C VAL A 82 -20.06 22.43 -13.87
N SER A 83 -19.02 22.61 -13.08
CA SER A 83 -17.72 23.06 -13.60
C SER A 83 -17.19 22.09 -14.67
N ALA A 84 -16.35 22.59 -15.57
CA ALA A 84 -15.74 21.73 -16.60
C ALA A 84 -15.03 20.51 -15.99
N ASN A 85 -14.27 20.75 -14.93
CA ASN A 85 -13.56 19.66 -14.21
C ASN A 85 -14.53 18.73 -13.49
N GLY A 86 -15.59 19.23 -12.87
CA GLY A 86 -16.62 18.42 -12.21
C GLY A 86 -17.29 17.45 -13.18
N LEU A 87 -17.71 17.94 -14.37
CA LEU A 87 -18.34 17.10 -15.40
C LEU A 87 -17.37 16.06 -15.96
N ILE A 88 -16.11 16.43 -16.21
CA ILE A 88 -15.09 15.48 -16.69
C ILE A 88 -14.79 14.43 -15.62
N ASN A 89 -14.61 14.82 -14.37
CA ASN A 89 -14.41 13.88 -13.27
C ASN A 89 -15.60 12.92 -13.13
N GLY A 90 -16.83 13.43 -13.20
CA GLY A 90 -18.03 12.58 -13.18
C GLY A 90 -18.10 11.58 -14.33
N ALA A 91 -17.71 11.97 -15.54
CA ALA A 91 -17.64 11.06 -16.69
C ALA A 91 -16.58 9.97 -16.48
N LEU A 92 -15.38 10.31 -15.97
CA LEU A 92 -14.30 9.36 -15.68
C LEU A 92 -14.70 8.37 -14.56
N VAL A 93 -15.36 8.85 -13.51
CA VAL A 93 -15.96 7.98 -12.49
C VAL A 93 -16.98 7.02 -13.12
N GLY A 94 -17.87 7.53 -14.00
CA GLY A 94 -18.84 6.70 -14.70
C GLY A 94 -18.21 5.61 -15.57
N MET A 95 -17.13 5.94 -16.29
CA MET A 95 -16.38 4.95 -17.10
C MET A 95 -15.74 3.87 -16.21
N ALA A 96 -15.12 4.26 -15.10
CA ALA A 96 -14.55 3.30 -14.17
C ALA A 96 -15.62 2.39 -13.54
N THR A 97 -16.75 2.97 -13.14
CA THR A 97 -17.88 2.22 -12.56
C THR A 97 -18.47 1.20 -13.53
N ALA A 98 -18.44 1.49 -14.84
CA ALA A 98 -18.96 0.58 -15.87
C ALA A 98 -18.15 -0.73 -16.00
N LEU A 99 -16.95 -0.81 -15.38
CA LEU A 99 -16.15 -2.04 -15.34
C LEU A 99 -16.72 -3.08 -14.37
N ASP A 100 -17.62 -2.69 -13.46
CA ASP A 100 -18.19 -3.53 -12.40
C ASP A 100 -17.10 -4.24 -11.56
N ASP A 101 -15.97 -3.54 -11.36
CA ASP A 101 -14.81 -4.00 -10.59
C ASP A 101 -14.53 -3.02 -9.46
N PRO A 102 -14.69 -3.44 -8.19
CA PRO A 102 -14.48 -2.56 -7.03
C PRO A 102 -13.04 -2.10 -6.87
N ASN A 103 -12.08 -2.74 -7.56
CA ASN A 103 -10.68 -2.38 -7.56
C ASN A 103 -10.31 -1.37 -8.66
N SER A 104 -11.25 -1.09 -9.58
CA SER A 104 -11.08 -0.16 -10.71
C SER A 104 -11.82 1.14 -10.44
N TYR A 105 -11.09 2.25 -10.39
CA TYR A 105 -11.67 3.56 -10.11
C TYR A 105 -10.81 4.70 -10.64
N TYR A 106 -11.44 5.86 -10.82
CA TYR A 106 -10.77 7.10 -11.15
C TYR A 106 -10.21 7.77 -9.89
N ILE A 107 -8.99 8.29 -9.97
CA ILE A 107 -8.30 9.05 -8.93
C ILE A 107 -8.25 10.51 -9.40
N PRO A 108 -9.00 11.44 -8.79
CA PRO A 108 -8.94 12.84 -9.17
C PRO A 108 -7.58 13.47 -8.80
N PRO A 109 -7.19 14.58 -9.47
CA PRO A 109 -5.91 15.25 -9.21
C PRO A 109 -5.68 15.61 -7.74
N SER A 110 -6.74 15.99 -7.03
CA SER A 110 -6.70 16.35 -5.60
C SER A 110 -6.36 15.17 -4.69
N GLU A 111 -6.56 13.92 -5.14
CA GLU A 111 -6.34 12.71 -4.35
C GLU A 111 -5.03 11.97 -4.72
N MET A 112 -4.36 12.37 -5.81
CA MET A 112 -3.15 11.69 -6.28
C MET A 112 -2.06 11.62 -5.21
N GLN A 113 -1.76 12.72 -4.54
CA GLN A 113 -0.75 12.72 -3.46
C GLN A 113 -1.11 11.79 -2.30
N ALA A 114 -2.38 11.74 -1.91
CA ALA A 114 -2.83 10.84 -0.85
C ALA A 114 -2.75 9.38 -1.29
N PHE A 115 -3.03 9.11 -2.55
CA PHE A 115 -2.87 7.77 -3.14
C PHE A 115 -1.39 7.33 -3.12
N ASP A 116 -0.47 8.18 -3.60
CA ASP A 116 0.97 7.89 -3.66
C ASP A 116 1.53 7.63 -2.26
N ARG A 117 1.18 8.47 -1.28
CA ARG A 117 1.58 8.28 0.13
C ARG A 117 1.08 6.95 0.70
N ARG A 118 -0.15 6.56 0.38
CA ARG A 118 -0.72 5.28 0.83
C ARG A 118 0.04 4.09 0.25
N VAL A 119 0.33 4.11 -1.06
CA VAL A 119 1.09 3.05 -1.74
C VAL A 119 2.51 2.94 -1.18
N SER A 120 3.14 4.09 -0.87
CA SER A 120 4.50 4.15 -0.33
C SER A 120 4.57 3.91 1.19
N ALA A 121 3.45 3.63 1.85
CA ALA A 121 3.32 3.55 3.32
C ALA A 121 3.85 4.83 4.02
N GLN A 122 3.53 5.99 3.45
CA GLN A 122 3.87 7.30 3.98
C GLN A 122 2.67 7.96 4.66
N THR A 123 2.94 8.86 5.58
CA THR A 123 1.93 9.71 6.21
C THR A 123 2.47 11.12 6.40
N VAL A 124 1.57 12.10 6.50
CA VAL A 124 1.95 13.44 6.96
C VAL A 124 1.79 13.48 8.47
N GLY A 125 2.81 13.92 9.18
CA GLY A 125 2.77 13.99 10.63
C GLY A 125 4.06 14.48 11.25
N LEU A 126 4.24 14.16 12.54
CA LEU A 126 5.37 14.57 13.35
C LEU A 126 6.39 13.44 13.60
N GLY A 127 6.01 12.19 13.34
CA GLY A 127 6.86 11.01 13.58
C GLY A 127 6.82 10.51 15.02
N ILE A 128 5.69 10.68 15.69
CA ILE A 128 5.48 10.25 17.08
C ILE A 128 4.47 9.11 17.12
N GLY A 129 4.84 7.98 17.69
CA GLY A 129 3.90 6.96 18.15
C GLY A 129 3.48 7.27 19.58
N VAL A 130 2.21 7.11 19.91
CA VAL A 130 1.67 7.42 21.24
C VAL A 130 0.95 6.22 21.84
N GLY A 131 0.87 6.21 23.16
CA GLY A 131 0.13 5.24 23.96
C GLY A 131 -0.47 5.92 25.19
N THR A 132 -1.38 5.22 25.86
CA THR A 132 -2.02 5.69 27.08
C THR A 132 -1.53 4.85 28.25
N ASP A 133 -1.11 5.50 29.33
CA ASP A 133 -0.82 4.85 30.60
C ASP A 133 -2.15 4.51 31.30
N GLU A 134 -2.43 3.23 31.49
CA GLU A 134 -3.71 2.76 32.05
C GLU A 134 -3.95 3.19 33.50
N ALA A 135 -2.88 3.45 34.26
CA ALA A 135 -2.99 3.84 35.68
C ALA A 135 -3.29 5.32 35.86
N THR A 136 -2.77 6.17 34.97
CA THR A 136 -2.86 7.63 35.07
C THR A 136 -3.77 8.26 34.03
N GLY A 137 -4.03 7.55 32.92
CA GLY A 137 -4.71 8.07 31.73
C GLY A 137 -3.83 9.02 30.89
N ALA A 138 -2.56 9.19 31.25
CA ALA A 138 -1.67 10.09 30.54
C ALA A 138 -1.29 9.51 29.16
N VAL A 139 -1.30 10.37 28.14
CA VAL A 139 -0.84 10.01 26.81
C VAL A 139 0.65 10.33 26.68
N TYR A 140 1.44 9.33 26.32
CA TYR A 140 2.89 9.45 26.27
C TYR A 140 3.44 8.94 24.92
N VAL A 141 4.66 9.35 24.60
CA VAL A 141 5.40 8.92 23.41
C VAL A 141 5.90 7.50 23.61
N THR A 142 5.42 6.56 22.81
CA THR A 142 5.89 5.16 22.81
C THR A 142 7.08 4.97 21.90
N ARG A 143 7.15 5.74 20.81
CA ARG A 143 8.18 5.63 19.78
C ARG A 143 8.34 6.96 19.05
N VAL A 144 9.57 7.27 18.66
CA VAL A 144 9.91 8.34 17.73
C VAL A 144 10.47 7.70 16.44
N ILE A 145 9.95 8.13 15.30
CA ILE A 145 10.40 7.63 13.99
C ILE A 145 11.68 8.38 13.61
N ASP A 146 12.70 7.64 13.18
CA ASP A 146 13.96 8.21 12.74
C ASP A 146 13.77 9.18 11.55
N LEU A 147 14.60 10.22 11.51
CA LEU A 147 14.57 11.26 10.48
C LEU A 147 13.22 12.02 10.39
N SER A 148 12.42 11.96 11.43
CA SER A 148 11.16 12.70 11.53
C SER A 148 11.35 14.06 12.22
N PRO A 149 10.40 15.02 12.08
CA PRO A 149 10.43 16.28 12.81
C PRO A 149 10.59 16.10 14.31
N ALA A 150 9.96 15.08 14.90
CA ALA A 150 10.08 14.79 16.33
C ALA A 150 11.49 14.31 16.72
N ALA A 151 12.12 13.47 15.90
CA ALA A 151 13.50 13.02 16.13
C ALA A 151 14.48 14.18 16.04
N GLU A 152 14.34 15.04 15.03
CA GLU A 152 15.18 16.23 14.85
C GLU A 152 15.04 17.23 16.00
N ALA A 153 13.83 17.36 16.55
CA ALA A 153 13.57 18.23 17.70
C ALA A 153 14.02 17.65 19.05
N GLY A 154 14.40 16.36 19.10
CA GLY A 154 14.86 15.70 20.32
C GLY A 154 13.74 15.25 21.27
N ILE A 155 12.55 14.94 20.74
CA ILE A 155 11.49 14.25 21.46
C ILE A 155 11.94 12.82 21.73
N LEU A 156 11.62 12.28 22.89
CA LEU A 156 12.04 10.94 23.31
C LEU A 156 10.83 10.07 23.67
N ALA A 157 11.00 8.76 23.56
CA ALA A 157 10.05 7.82 24.13
C ALA A 157 9.97 8.03 25.67
N GLY A 158 8.75 7.99 26.20
CA GLY A 158 8.46 8.30 27.59
C GLY A 158 8.04 9.74 27.86
N ASP A 159 8.21 10.68 26.93
CA ASP A 159 7.68 12.05 27.05
C ASP A 159 6.15 12.03 27.14
N ILE A 160 5.57 12.74 28.10
CA ILE A 160 4.11 12.83 28.28
C ILE A 160 3.60 14.07 27.54
N ILE A 161 2.57 13.92 26.73
CA ILE A 161 1.96 15.02 25.99
C ILE A 161 0.99 15.75 26.90
N VAL A 162 1.27 17.02 27.21
CA VAL A 162 0.47 17.83 28.13
C VAL A 162 -0.15 19.07 27.49
N GLY A 163 0.32 19.48 26.29
CA GLY A 163 -0.22 20.64 25.58
C GLY A 163 -0.05 20.56 24.08
N ILE A 164 -0.97 21.18 23.35
CA ILE A 164 -0.90 21.38 21.88
C ILE A 164 -1.32 22.83 21.58
N ASP A 165 -0.46 23.57 20.86
CA ASP A 165 -0.66 24.98 20.47
C ASP A 165 -1.06 25.88 21.64
N GLY A 166 -0.49 25.61 22.83
CA GLY A 166 -0.72 26.33 24.07
C GLY A 166 -2.00 25.94 24.83
N GLU A 167 -2.78 25.00 24.32
CA GLU A 167 -3.94 24.45 25.02
C GLU A 167 -3.52 23.20 25.83
N ASP A 168 -4.01 23.09 27.06
CA ASP A 168 -3.80 21.92 27.92
C ASP A 168 -4.62 20.73 27.37
N VAL A 169 -3.97 19.59 27.15
CA VAL A 169 -4.58 18.36 26.65
C VAL A 169 -4.51 17.20 27.64
N SER A 170 -4.12 17.45 28.91
CA SER A 170 -3.91 16.44 29.96
C SER A 170 -5.18 15.72 30.35
N GLY A 171 -6.25 15.74 29.78
CA GLY A 171 -7.47 15.00 30.09
C GLY A 171 -8.17 14.46 28.86
N LEU A 172 -7.52 14.61 27.71
CA LEU A 172 -8.03 14.12 26.45
C LEU A 172 -7.59 12.67 26.21
N THR A 173 -8.39 11.96 25.44
CA THR A 173 -8.05 10.61 24.95
C THR A 173 -6.90 10.67 23.92
N GLN A 174 -6.24 9.55 23.74
CA GLN A 174 -5.19 9.41 22.73
C GLN A 174 -5.66 9.87 21.35
N ASP A 175 -6.86 9.46 20.94
CA ASP A 175 -7.40 9.80 19.61
C ASP A 175 -7.66 11.29 19.45
N GLU A 176 -8.16 11.96 20.50
CA GLU A 176 -8.37 13.42 20.49
C GLU A 176 -7.05 14.19 20.40
N ILE A 177 -6.01 13.73 21.09
CA ILE A 177 -4.65 14.31 21.03
C ILE A 177 -4.06 14.11 19.64
N VAL A 178 -4.15 12.90 19.07
CA VAL A 178 -3.65 12.60 17.73
C VAL A 178 -4.37 13.45 16.69
N GLU A 179 -5.70 13.61 16.78
CA GLU A 179 -6.45 14.41 15.83
C GLU A 179 -6.08 15.90 15.89
N ARG A 180 -5.85 16.47 17.08
CA ARG A 180 -5.37 17.85 17.25
C ARG A 180 -3.95 18.05 16.72
N ALA A 181 -3.07 17.04 16.87
CA ALA A 181 -1.71 17.11 16.37
C ALA A 181 -1.63 16.98 14.83
N ARG A 182 -2.67 16.41 14.16
CA ARG A 182 -2.74 16.29 12.71
C ARG A 182 -2.90 17.65 12.03
N GLY A 183 -2.58 17.69 10.76
CA GLY A 183 -2.74 18.87 9.90
C GLY A 183 -2.04 18.70 8.56
N PRO A 184 -2.16 19.71 7.68
CA PRO A 184 -1.49 19.75 6.39
C PRO A 184 0.04 19.68 6.50
N GLU A 185 0.67 19.14 5.45
CA GLU A 185 2.11 19.18 5.28
C GLU A 185 2.63 20.62 5.22
N GLY A 186 3.75 20.89 5.87
CA GLY A 186 4.40 22.21 5.91
C GLY A 186 3.84 23.16 6.98
N GLU A 187 2.74 22.81 7.65
CA GLU A 187 2.21 23.61 8.77
C GLU A 187 2.92 23.24 10.08
N GLU A 188 3.11 24.25 10.91
CA GLU A 188 3.69 24.09 12.24
C GLU A 188 2.63 23.70 13.28
N VAL A 189 3.08 23.01 14.33
CA VAL A 189 2.34 22.75 15.56
C VAL A 189 3.32 22.78 16.73
N THR A 190 2.90 23.35 17.85
CA THR A 190 3.70 23.34 19.07
C THR A 190 3.15 22.29 20.02
N ILE A 191 3.98 21.30 20.37
CA ILE A 191 3.64 20.26 21.36
C ILE A 191 4.38 20.54 22.66
N THR A 192 3.64 20.68 23.75
CA THR A 192 4.22 20.75 25.09
C THR A 192 4.31 19.35 25.66
N MET A 193 5.52 18.90 25.97
CA MET A 193 5.84 17.62 26.60
C MET A 193 6.23 17.82 28.07
N GLU A 194 5.96 16.82 28.90
CA GLU A 194 6.52 16.71 30.22
C GLU A 194 7.53 15.56 30.28
N ARG A 195 8.80 15.89 30.57
CA ARG A 195 9.91 14.96 30.76
C ARG A 195 10.52 15.18 32.12
N ASP A 196 10.54 14.17 32.98
CA ASP A 196 11.10 14.28 34.37
C ASP A 196 10.52 15.48 35.13
N THR A 197 9.19 15.73 35.02
CA THR A 197 8.48 16.87 35.64
C THR A 197 8.80 18.26 35.03
N VAL A 198 9.63 18.33 33.99
CA VAL A 198 9.95 19.57 33.27
C VAL A 198 9.09 19.68 32.02
N ARG A 199 8.43 20.81 31.84
CA ARG A 199 7.69 21.10 30.60
C ARG A 199 8.63 21.65 29.53
N LEU A 200 8.54 21.07 28.31
CA LEU A 200 9.36 21.40 27.19
C LEU A 200 8.42 21.65 25.99
N ASP A 201 8.59 22.79 25.32
CA ASP A 201 7.84 23.13 24.13
C ASP A 201 8.66 22.79 22.89
N PHE A 202 8.04 22.04 21.96
CA PHE A 202 8.62 21.65 20.68
C PHE A 202 7.74 22.20 19.55
N THR A 203 8.24 23.16 18.79
CA THR A 203 7.58 23.60 17.56
C THR A 203 8.08 22.75 16.40
N LEU A 204 7.17 22.02 15.78
CA LEU A 204 7.45 21.01 14.77
C LEU A 204 6.71 21.35 13.48
N THR A 205 7.38 21.21 12.34
CA THR A 205 6.75 21.32 11.02
C THR A 205 6.30 19.93 10.56
N ARG A 206 5.03 19.76 10.23
CA ARG A 206 4.51 18.48 9.71
C ARG A 206 5.15 18.15 8.39
N SER A 207 5.67 16.95 8.25
CA SER A 207 6.32 16.48 7.02
C SER A 207 5.82 15.11 6.60
N VAL A 208 6.15 14.71 5.37
CA VAL A 208 5.96 13.33 4.92
C VAL A 208 6.93 12.44 5.67
N ILE A 209 6.42 11.38 6.30
CA ILE A 209 7.18 10.45 7.14
C ILE A 209 6.97 9.04 6.62
N ASP A 210 8.04 8.29 6.53
CA ASP A 210 7.98 6.87 6.27
C ASP A 210 7.44 6.13 7.50
N ARG A 211 6.23 5.58 7.38
CA ARG A 211 5.65 4.80 8.45
C ARG A 211 6.29 3.41 8.48
N PRO A 212 6.85 2.96 9.63
CA PRO A 212 7.31 1.59 9.75
C PRO A 212 6.20 0.60 9.39
N VAL A 213 6.56 -0.43 8.65
CA VAL A 213 5.63 -1.46 8.19
C VAL A 213 5.84 -2.80 8.86
N VAL A 214 6.91 -2.94 9.65
CA VAL A 214 7.20 -4.10 10.48
C VAL A 214 7.16 -3.71 11.95
N ASN A 215 6.42 -4.49 12.74
CA ASN A 215 6.44 -4.45 14.19
C ASN A 215 6.85 -5.83 14.69
N SER A 216 7.80 -5.91 15.64
CA SER A 216 8.33 -7.19 16.09
C SER A 216 8.42 -7.26 17.61
N ALA A 217 8.30 -8.48 18.14
CA ALA A 217 8.43 -8.80 19.56
C ALA A 217 8.94 -10.24 19.71
N ILE A 218 9.48 -10.55 20.89
CA ILE A 218 9.79 -11.94 21.29
C ILE A 218 8.77 -12.35 22.35
N ILE A 219 8.03 -13.43 22.11
CA ILE A 219 6.98 -13.95 22.97
C ILE A 219 7.46 -15.31 23.51
N GLY A 220 8.05 -15.29 24.71
CA GLY A 220 8.75 -16.48 25.24
C GLY A 220 10.01 -16.76 24.42
N ASP A 221 10.00 -17.85 23.68
CA ASP A 221 11.06 -18.31 22.78
C ASP A 221 10.67 -18.22 21.29
N ILE A 222 9.57 -17.56 20.97
CA ILE A 222 9.07 -17.39 19.60
C ILE A 222 9.26 -15.94 19.14
N GLY A 223 9.81 -15.78 17.94
CA GLY A 223 9.86 -14.49 17.25
C GLY A 223 8.51 -14.16 16.62
N TYR A 224 7.91 -13.04 16.98
CA TYR A 224 6.69 -12.52 16.39
C TYR A 224 6.99 -11.30 15.54
N LEU A 225 6.59 -11.33 14.28
CA LEU A 225 6.76 -10.25 13.31
C LEU A 225 5.42 -9.95 12.65
N ARG A 226 4.90 -8.74 12.87
CA ARG A 226 3.72 -8.24 12.17
C ARG A 226 4.16 -7.40 10.98
N LEU A 227 3.71 -7.76 9.78
CA LEU A 227 3.93 -7.03 8.55
C LEU A 227 2.63 -6.32 8.14
N ASP A 228 2.58 -5.01 8.30
CA ASP A 228 1.37 -4.21 8.04
C ASP A 228 1.15 -3.89 6.55
N GLN A 229 2.21 -3.85 5.73
CA GLN A 229 2.13 -3.54 4.30
C GLN A 229 3.37 -4.05 3.54
N PHE A 230 3.21 -4.45 2.28
CA PHE A 230 4.31 -4.78 1.37
C PHE A 230 4.81 -3.50 0.66
N ALA A 231 5.66 -2.74 1.33
CA ALA A 231 6.28 -1.50 0.85
C ALA A 231 7.78 -1.72 0.54
N ALA A 232 8.42 -0.77 -0.11
CA ALA A 232 9.83 -0.90 -0.52
C ALA A 232 10.81 -1.18 0.63
N ARG A 233 10.48 -0.78 1.86
CA ARG A 233 11.30 -1.00 3.07
C ARG A 233 10.97 -2.28 3.84
N SER A 234 9.92 -3.02 3.45
CA SER A 234 9.44 -4.19 4.20
C SER A 234 10.52 -5.24 4.41
N ARG A 235 11.31 -5.52 3.37
CA ARG A 235 12.41 -6.48 3.46
C ARG A 235 13.48 -6.01 4.44
N GLN A 236 13.92 -4.78 4.35
CA GLN A 236 14.94 -4.23 5.24
C GLN A 236 14.49 -4.23 6.72
N GLU A 237 13.25 -3.80 6.99
CA GLU A 237 12.70 -3.80 8.35
C GLU A 237 12.51 -5.23 8.88
N MET A 238 12.10 -6.17 8.03
CA MET A 238 12.00 -7.58 8.38
C MET A 238 13.37 -8.19 8.70
N ASP A 239 14.40 -7.93 7.89
CA ASP A 239 15.76 -8.44 8.13
C ASP A 239 16.31 -7.95 9.47
N ALA A 240 16.05 -6.70 9.86
CA ALA A 240 16.44 -6.17 11.17
C ALA A 240 15.75 -6.91 12.32
N ALA A 241 14.45 -7.24 12.18
CA ALA A 241 13.73 -8.04 13.17
C ALA A 241 14.26 -9.47 13.24
N LEU A 242 14.50 -10.12 12.08
CA LEU A 242 15.04 -11.48 12.02
C LEU A 242 16.46 -11.57 12.61
N ALA A 243 17.30 -10.58 12.42
CA ALA A 243 18.61 -10.49 13.07
C ALA A 243 18.48 -10.46 14.61
N THR A 244 17.56 -9.64 15.13
CA THR A 244 17.25 -9.59 16.58
C THR A 244 16.77 -10.94 17.11
N PHE A 245 15.93 -11.65 16.36
CA PHE A 245 15.44 -12.97 16.73
C PHE A 245 16.56 -14.01 16.73
N THR A 246 17.47 -13.96 15.75
CA THR A 246 18.64 -14.84 15.68
C THR A 246 19.57 -14.62 16.86
N GLU A 247 19.85 -13.36 17.23
CA GLU A 247 20.66 -13.04 18.39
C GLU A 247 20.03 -13.50 19.70
N ALA A 248 18.70 -13.45 19.80
CA ALA A 248 17.97 -13.92 20.99
C ALA A 248 17.81 -15.45 21.05
N GLY A 249 18.11 -16.16 19.96
CA GLY A 249 18.03 -17.64 19.90
C GLY A 249 16.59 -18.15 19.95
N VAL A 250 15.65 -17.47 19.27
CA VAL A 250 14.26 -17.94 19.18
C VAL A 250 14.18 -19.30 18.47
N THR A 251 13.18 -20.10 18.80
CA THR A 251 13.00 -21.48 18.33
C THR A 251 11.91 -21.64 17.27
N GLY A 252 11.14 -20.57 17.00
CA GLY A 252 10.09 -20.53 15.99
C GLY A 252 9.77 -19.11 15.59
N LEU A 253 9.08 -18.96 14.46
CA LEU A 253 8.74 -17.67 13.88
C LEU A 253 7.26 -17.58 13.55
N ILE A 254 6.63 -16.47 13.93
CA ILE A 254 5.28 -16.10 13.50
C ILE A 254 5.38 -14.84 12.64
N ILE A 255 4.85 -14.90 11.40
CA ILE A 255 4.64 -13.74 10.54
C ILE A 255 3.15 -13.44 10.50
N ASP A 256 2.75 -12.32 11.09
CA ASP A 256 1.35 -11.87 11.13
C ASP A 256 1.08 -10.90 9.99
N VAL A 257 0.28 -11.34 9.01
CA VAL A 257 -0.22 -10.52 7.90
C VAL A 257 -1.72 -10.26 8.00
N ARG A 258 -2.31 -10.43 9.18
CA ARG A 258 -3.72 -10.11 9.42
C ARG A 258 -3.97 -8.61 9.24
N GLY A 259 -5.00 -8.28 8.47
CA GLY A 259 -5.34 -6.89 8.15
C GLY A 259 -4.38 -6.21 7.15
N ASN A 260 -3.38 -6.90 6.63
CA ASN A 260 -2.48 -6.40 5.61
C ASN A 260 -3.20 -6.33 4.26
N ALA A 261 -3.40 -5.12 3.73
CA ALA A 261 -4.09 -4.88 2.46
C ALA A 261 -3.21 -5.15 1.21
N GLY A 262 -2.00 -5.67 1.40
CA GLY A 262 -1.05 -5.96 0.33
C GLY A 262 -0.01 -4.87 0.12
N GLY A 263 0.35 -4.65 -1.14
CA GLY A 263 1.36 -3.68 -1.53
C GLY A 263 1.83 -3.89 -2.96
N THR A 264 3.14 -3.79 -3.21
CA THR A 264 3.71 -3.90 -4.55
C THR A 264 4.20 -5.32 -4.85
N SER A 265 4.12 -5.73 -6.13
CA SER A 265 4.66 -7.01 -6.60
C SER A 265 6.17 -7.16 -6.30
N GLY A 266 6.94 -6.06 -6.44
CA GLY A 266 8.36 -6.07 -6.12
C GLY A 266 8.64 -6.36 -4.64
N SER A 267 7.92 -5.70 -3.73
CA SER A 267 8.08 -5.94 -2.29
C SER A 267 7.62 -7.34 -1.88
N THR A 268 6.64 -7.91 -2.59
CA THR A 268 6.23 -9.32 -2.37
C THR A 268 7.38 -10.27 -2.68
N VAL A 269 8.08 -10.04 -3.81
CA VAL A 269 9.25 -10.85 -4.18
C VAL A 269 10.36 -10.73 -3.13
N GLU A 270 10.70 -9.51 -2.73
CA GLU A 270 11.76 -9.27 -1.74
C GLU A 270 11.48 -9.95 -0.39
N VAL A 271 10.24 -9.83 0.11
CA VAL A 271 9.84 -10.44 1.39
C VAL A 271 9.78 -11.96 1.28
N ALA A 272 9.17 -12.51 0.22
CA ALA A 272 9.04 -13.94 0.04
C ALA A 272 10.41 -14.62 -0.21
N SER A 273 11.35 -13.96 -0.89
CA SER A 273 12.69 -14.46 -1.13
C SER A 273 13.52 -14.63 0.15
N ALA A 274 13.10 -14.01 1.26
CA ALA A 274 13.72 -14.28 2.56
C ALA A 274 13.59 -15.76 2.99
N PHE A 275 12.53 -16.43 2.52
CA PHE A 275 12.18 -17.80 2.89
C PHE A 275 12.25 -18.79 1.71
N ILE A 276 12.03 -18.31 0.48
CA ILE A 276 11.99 -19.13 -0.74
C ILE A 276 13.32 -18.96 -1.48
N PRO A 277 14.17 -20.02 -1.54
CA PRO A 277 15.50 -19.91 -2.13
C PRO A 277 15.48 -19.73 -3.65
N GLU A 278 14.55 -20.43 -4.32
CA GLU A 278 14.43 -20.43 -5.79
C GLU A 278 13.02 -20.82 -6.21
N GLY A 279 12.67 -20.51 -7.45
CA GLY A 279 11.40 -20.85 -8.04
C GLY A 279 10.41 -19.68 -8.05
N ARG A 280 9.19 -19.98 -8.44
CA ARG A 280 8.13 -19.01 -8.63
C ARG A 280 7.51 -18.59 -7.30
N ILE A 281 7.38 -17.28 -7.08
CA ILE A 281 6.62 -16.74 -5.94
C ILE A 281 5.16 -16.56 -6.31
N PHE A 282 4.90 -15.99 -7.48
CA PHE A 282 3.55 -15.88 -8.06
C PHE A 282 3.64 -15.58 -9.57
N THR A 283 2.51 -15.65 -10.25
CA THR A 283 2.37 -15.28 -11.65
C THR A 283 1.29 -14.22 -11.81
N GLU A 284 1.56 -13.19 -12.60
CA GLU A 284 0.54 -12.26 -13.12
C GLU A 284 0.09 -12.78 -14.52
N ASP A 285 -1.13 -13.27 -14.59
CA ASP A 285 -1.78 -13.73 -15.83
C ASP A 285 -2.55 -12.58 -16.48
N PHE A 286 -2.06 -12.09 -17.62
CA PHE A 286 -2.69 -11.05 -18.45
C PHE A 286 -3.65 -11.64 -19.49
N GLY A 287 -3.93 -12.94 -19.47
CA GLY A 287 -4.80 -13.64 -20.40
C GLY A 287 -4.16 -13.94 -21.78
N ARG A 288 -3.11 -13.23 -22.17
CA ARG A 288 -2.39 -13.45 -23.44
C ARG A 288 -0.92 -13.80 -23.25
N ARG A 289 -0.37 -13.46 -22.13
CA ARG A 289 0.97 -13.78 -21.67
C ARG A 289 1.00 -13.70 -20.17
N ASP A 290 1.93 -14.45 -19.56
CA ASP A 290 2.17 -14.44 -18.15
C ASP A 290 3.43 -13.62 -17.82
N ARG A 291 3.45 -13.04 -16.65
CA ARG A 291 4.66 -12.49 -16.03
C ARG A 291 4.93 -13.27 -14.76
N VAL A 292 5.98 -14.06 -14.78
CA VAL A 292 6.40 -14.85 -13.63
C VAL A 292 7.29 -14.00 -12.73
N PHE A 293 7.03 -14.03 -11.45
CA PHE A 293 7.87 -13.46 -10.41
C PHE A 293 8.56 -14.58 -9.65
N GLU A 294 9.87 -14.61 -9.74
CA GLU A 294 10.72 -15.65 -9.16
C GLU A 294 11.46 -15.11 -7.93
N ALA A 295 11.83 -16.02 -7.02
CA ALA A 295 12.69 -15.71 -5.90
C ALA A 295 14.05 -15.19 -6.40
N ASN A 296 14.59 -14.19 -5.71
CA ASN A 296 15.84 -13.54 -6.09
C ASN A 296 17.10 -14.21 -5.46
N GLY A 297 16.89 -15.24 -4.64
CA GLY A 297 17.98 -15.99 -3.97
C GLY A 297 18.56 -15.31 -2.72
N ASP A 298 17.97 -14.20 -2.28
CA ASP A 298 18.42 -13.44 -1.12
C ASP A 298 17.73 -13.94 0.16
N LEU A 299 18.17 -15.11 0.64
CA LEU A 299 17.63 -15.73 1.86
C LEU A 299 18.02 -14.94 3.11
N ALA A 300 17.11 -14.85 4.07
CA ALA A 300 17.39 -14.26 5.39
C ALA A 300 18.27 -15.15 6.29
N GLY A 301 18.52 -16.39 5.87
CA GLY A 301 19.35 -17.34 6.64
C GLY A 301 18.68 -17.84 7.93
N VAL A 302 17.36 -17.76 8.00
CA VAL A 302 16.54 -18.22 9.15
C VAL A 302 15.91 -19.55 8.77
N ASP A 303 16.34 -20.61 9.44
CA ASP A 303 15.79 -21.98 9.30
C ASP A 303 15.07 -22.35 10.59
N LEU A 304 13.85 -21.82 10.74
CA LEU A 304 13.01 -22.01 11.91
C LEU A 304 11.60 -22.45 11.47
N PRO A 305 10.91 -23.26 12.29
CA PRO A 305 9.48 -23.50 12.10
C PRO A 305 8.72 -22.18 11.96
N LEU A 306 7.90 -22.08 10.89
CA LEU A 306 7.23 -20.86 10.49
C LEU A 306 5.71 -21.03 10.56
N VAL A 307 5.03 -20.06 11.16
CA VAL A 307 3.58 -19.87 11.06
C VAL A 307 3.30 -18.52 10.39
N VAL A 308 2.34 -18.49 9.48
CA VAL A 308 1.77 -17.26 8.93
C VAL A 308 0.36 -17.08 9.42
N LEU A 309 0.09 -15.99 10.15
CA LEU A 309 -1.26 -15.62 10.60
C LEU A 309 -1.99 -14.82 9.53
N VAL A 310 -3.20 -15.27 9.19
CA VAL A 310 -4.06 -14.64 8.17
C VAL A 310 -5.47 -14.41 8.66
N ASN A 311 -6.19 -13.45 8.06
CA ASN A 311 -7.62 -13.25 8.31
C ASN A 311 -8.36 -12.72 7.07
N GLY A 312 -9.68 -12.54 7.18
CA GLY A 312 -10.54 -12.04 6.09
C GLY A 312 -10.18 -10.63 5.59
N ARG A 313 -9.21 -9.93 6.21
CA ARG A 313 -8.67 -8.65 5.77
C ARG A 313 -7.25 -8.75 5.20
N THR A 314 -6.67 -9.94 5.17
CA THR A 314 -5.41 -10.22 4.46
C THR A 314 -5.68 -10.19 2.95
N GLN A 315 -4.99 -9.32 2.18
CA GLN A 315 -5.32 -9.07 0.77
C GLN A 315 -4.09 -9.02 -0.15
N SER A 316 -4.30 -9.36 -1.43
CA SER A 316 -3.37 -9.08 -2.55
C SER A 316 -1.95 -9.64 -2.30
N ALA A 317 -0.92 -8.78 -2.21
CA ALA A 317 0.47 -9.17 -1.96
C ALA A 317 0.62 -10.08 -0.72
N ALA A 318 -0.17 -9.84 0.32
CA ALA A 318 -0.17 -10.69 1.52
C ALA A 318 -0.74 -12.08 1.25
N GLU A 319 -1.73 -12.19 0.34
CA GLU A 319 -2.24 -13.47 -0.12
C GLU A 319 -1.23 -14.20 -1.02
N ALA A 320 -0.58 -13.46 -1.94
CA ALA A 320 0.45 -14.05 -2.79
C ALA A 320 1.64 -14.58 -1.96
N PHE A 321 2.05 -13.85 -0.92
CA PHE A 321 3.06 -14.30 0.04
C PHE A 321 2.61 -15.55 0.79
N SER A 322 1.43 -15.51 1.41
CA SER A 322 0.90 -16.65 2.19
C SER A 322 0.72 -17.89 1.33
N GLY A 323 0.18 -17.74 0.10
CA GLY A 323 0.04 -18.85 -0.84
C GLY A 323 1.38 -19.42 -1.30
N ALA A 324 2.41 -18.58 -1.46
CA ALA A 324 3.73 -19.06 -1.80
C ALA A 324 4.38 -19.86 -0.64
N ILE A 325 4.25 -19.38 0.60
CA ILE A 325 4.73 -20.13 1.78
C ILE A 325 4.00 -21.47 1.89
N GLN A 326 2.70 -21.49 1.65
CA GLN A 326 1.87 -22.72 1.69
C GLN A 326 2.25 -23.70 0.58
N ASP A 327 2.33 -23.24 -0.68
CA ASP A 327 2.62 -24.10 -1.83
C ASP A 327 4.02 -24.76 -1.79
N TYR A 328 4.97 -24.14 -1.06
CA TYR A 328 6.31 -24.69 -0.85
C TYR A 328 6.47 -25.46 0.48
N ASP A 329 5.39 -25.64 1.24
CA ASP A 329 5.41 -26.29 2.57
C ASP A 329 6.45 -25.67 3.54
N LEU A 330 6.71 -24.34 3.43
CA LEU A 330 7.69 -23.64 4.25
C LEU A 330 7.15 -23.18 5.60
N GLY A 331 5.85 -23.20 5.77
CA GLY A 331 5.20 -22.80 7.02
C GLY A 331 3.73 -23.15 7.03
N THR A 332 3.14 -23.13 8.21
CA THR A 332 1.70 -23.41 8.42
C THR A 332 0.90 -22.12 8.42
N ILE A 333 -0.15 -22.07 7.62
CA ILE A 333 -1.06 -20.92 7.57
C ILE A 333 -2.18 -21.12 8.59
N ILE A 334 -2.28 -20.21 9.56
CA ILE A 334 -3.29 -20.28 10.64
C ILE A 334 -4.19 -19.04 10.61
N GLY A 335 -5.49 -19.24 10.76
CA GLY A 335 -6.48 -18.17 10.81
C GLY A 335 -7.78 -18.49 10.10
N VAL A 336 -8.39 -17.53 9.44
CA VAL A 336 -9.59 -17.71 8.60
C VAL A 336 -9.25 -17.42 7.13
N PRO A 337 -10.08 -17.89 6.16
CA PRO A 337 -9.86 -17.62 4.74
C PRO A 337 -9.61 -16.13 4.47
N THR A 338 -8.63 -15.84 3.60
CA THR A 338 -8.26 -14.45 3.26
C THR A 338 -9.30 -13.79 2.35
N TYR A 339 -9.11 -12.52 2.04
CA TYR A 339 -10.09 -11.71 1.31
C TYR A 339 -10.39 -12.18 -0.12
N GLY A 340 -9.42 -12.73 -0.83
CA GLY A 340 -9.57 -13.18 -2.21
C GLY A 340 -9.35 -12.08 -3.25
N LYS A 341 -8.43 -11.13 -3.01
CA LYS A 341 -8.03 -10.12 -3.98
C LYS A 341 -6.91 -10.61 -4.89
N GLY A 342 -7.20 -11.61 -5.73
CA GLY A 342 -6.25 -12.16 -6.69
C GLY A 342 -6.22 -11.37 -8.01
N THR A 343 -6.12 -10.02 -7.97
CA THR A 343 -6.07 -9.16 -9.16
C THR A 343 -4.99 -8.10 -9.04
N VAL A 344 -4.37 -7.76 -10.18
CA VAL A 344 -3.38 -6.67 -10.30
C VAL A 344 -4.02 -5.50 -11.02
N GLN A 345 -3.80 -4.31 -10.48
CA GLN A 345 -4.22 -3.06 -11.09
C GLN A 345 -3.01 -2.25 -11.57
N THR A 346 -3.16 -1.62 -12.74
CA THR A 346 -2.29 -0.51 -13.16
C THR A 346 -2.88 0.82 -12.74
N VAL A 347 -2.05 1.85 -12.72
CA VAL A 347 -2.46 3.25 -12.51
C VAL A 347 -1.89 4.07 -13.66
N GLU A 348 -2.77 4.52 -14.54
CA GLU A 348 -2.41 5.28 -15.74
C GLU A 348 -2.79 6.75 -15.57
N GLY A 349 -1.79 7.64 -15.69
CA GLY A 349 -1.99 9.08 -15.57
C GLY A 349 -2.82 9.65 -16.71
N LEU A 350 -3.71 10.58 -16.41
CA LEU A 350 -4.56 11.28 -17.38
C LEU A 350 -4.12 12.73 -17.55
N ALA A 351 -4.46 13.31 -18.70
CA ALA A 351 -4.05 14.68 -19.08
C ALA A 351 -4.57 15.78 -18.12
N ASN A 352 -5.59 15.48 -17.30
CA ASN A 352 -6.12 16.39 -16.29
C ASN A 352 -5.33 16.36 -14.97
N GLY A 353 -4.27 15.53 -14.87
CA GLY A 353 -3.47 15.35 -13.65
C GLY A 353 -4.02 14.32 -12.66
N GLY A 354 -5.17 13.69 -12.95
CA GLY A 354 -5.66 12.51 -12.25
C GLY A 354 -5.15 11.22 -12.87
N ALA A 355 -5.67 10.07 -12.41
CA ALA A 355 -5.30 8.76 -12.95
C ALA A 355 -6.50 7.81 -13.00
N LEU A 356 -6.43 6.83 -13.87
CA LEU A 356 -7.34 5.69 -13.88
C LEU A 356 -6.62 4.47 -13.34
N ARG A 357 -7.13 3.89 -12.26
CA ARG A 357 -6.70 2.62 -11.73
C ARG A 357 -7.65 1.54 -12.22
N PHE A 358 -7.13 0.47 -12.83
CA PHE A 358 -7.97 -0.62 -13.34
C PHE A 358 -7.22 -1.95 -13.36
N THR A 359 -7.99 -3.04 -13.27
CA THR A 359 -7.46 -4.40 -13.25
C THR A 359 -6.93 -4.80 -14.64
N ILE A 360 -5.71 -5.35 -14.65
CA ILE A 360 -5.01 -5.77 -15.87
C ILE A 360 -4.59 -7.24 -15.86
N ALA A 361 -4.52 -7.88 -14.69
CA ALA A 361 -4.09 -9.27 -14.58
C ALA A 361 -4.74 -9.97 -13.38
N ARG A 362 -4.68 -11.30 -13.40
CA ARG A 362 -4.95 -12.16 -12.25
C ARG A 362 -3.66 -12.66 -11.66
N VAL A 363 -3.69 -12.90 -10.34
CA VAL A 363 -2.55 -13.48 -9.62
C VAL A 363 -2.80 -14.97 -9.41
N LEU A 364 -1.78 -15.77 -9.74
CA LEU A 364 -1.76 -17.22 -9.49
C LEU A 364 -0.63 -17.52 -8.51
N THR A 365 -0.86 -18.48 -7.63
CA THR A 365 0.16 -19.01 -6.70
C THR A 365 1.27 -19.78 -7.44
N PRO A 366 2.34 -20.22 -6.79
CA PRO A 366 3.36 -21.06 -7.43
C PRO A 366 2.81 -22.33 -8.08
N SER A 367 1.81 -22.97 -7.49
CA SER A 367 1.12 -24.14 -8.05
C SER A 367 0.30 -23.82 -9.30
N GLY A 368 -0.01 -22.54 -9.55
CA GLY A 368 -0.84 -22.07 -10.65
C GLY A 368 -2.31 -21.87 -10.27
N ASP A 369 -2.64 -21.99 -9.00
CA ASP A 369 -4.01 -21.82 -8.50
C ASP A 369 -4.38 -20.35 -8.32
N SER A 370 -5.64 -20.01 -8.63
CA SER A 370 -6.18 -18.69 -8.42
C SER A 370 -6.92 -18.63 -7.08
N TYR A 371 -6.53 -17.69 -6.24
CA TYR A 371 -7.24 -17.36 -4.99
C TYR A 371 -8.24 -16.20 -5.13
N HIS A 372 -8.47 -15.73 -6.36
CA HIS A 372 -9.40 -14.63 -6.58
C HIS A 372 -10.82 -15.02 -6.17
N VAL A 373 -11.44 -14.21 -5.31
CA VAL A 373 -12.76 -14.40 -4.66
C VAL A 373 -12.74 -15.42 -3.52
N THR A 374 -11.98 -16.51 -3.63
CA THR A 374 -11.96 -17.58 -2.61
C THR A 374 -11.01 -17.32 -1.45
N GLY A 375 -9.96 -16.50 -1.66
CA GLY A 375 -8.88 -16.31 -0.70
C GLY A 375 -7.96 -17.54 -0.58
N ILE A 376 -6.86 -17.35 0.13
CA ILE A 376 -6.00 -18.44 0.59
C ILE A 376 -6.71 -19.12 1.75
N GLN A 377 -6.83 -20.44 1.67
CA GLN A 377 -7.44 -21.26 2.74
C GLN A 377 -6.36 -21.60 3.77
N PRO A 378 -6.55 -21.29 5.06
CA PRO A 378 -5.58 -21.65 6.07
C PRO A 378 -5.50 -23.17 6.26
N ASP A 379 -4.32 -23.67 6.66
CA ASP A 379 -4.11 -25.10 6.98
C ASP A 379 -4.80 -25.44 8.30
N ILE A 380 -4.82 -24.49 9.24
CA ILE A 380 -5.50 -24.59 10.52
C ILE A 380 -6.49 -23.42 10.65
N VAL A 381 -7.78 -23.74 10.64
CA VAL A 381 -8.84 -22.75 10.80
C VAL A 381 -8.99 -22.37 12.27
N VAL A 382 -8.79 -21.09 12.59
CA VAL A 382 -9.02 -20.53 13.92
C VAL A 382 -9.78 -19.21 13.74
N GLU A 383 -10.99 -19.14 14.29
CA GLU A 383 -11.81 -17.92 14.23
C GLU A 383 -11.20 -16.77 15.05
N GLU A 384 -11.50 -15.53 14.65
CA GLU A 384 -11.20 -14.37 15.48
C GLU A 384 -12.18 -14.38 16.67
N GLY A 385 -11.66 -14.42 17.90
CA GLY A 385 -12.50 -14.41 19.09
C GLY A 385 -13.13 -13.04 19.35
N ASP A 386 -14.30 -13.04 19.99
CA ASP A 386 -14.99 -11.81 20.44
C ASP A 386 -14.45 -11.29 21.79
N GLY A 387 -13.48 -12.00 22.38
CA GLY A 387 -12.91 -11.71 23.69
C GLY A 387 -11.68 -10.81 23.67
N PRO A 388 -11.12 -10.48 24.84
CA PRO A 388 -9.91 -9.66 24.94
C PRO A 388 -8.61 -10.39 24.57
N GLY A 389 -8.67 -11.71 24.27
CA GLY A 389 -7.54 -12.54 23.84
C GLY A 389 -7.31 -12.50 22.34
N ASP A 390 -6.18 -13.02 21.88
CA ASP A 390 -5.86 -13.28 20.48
C ASP A 390 -5.78 -14.79 20.26
N GLU A 391 -6.93 -15.43 20.01
CA GLU A 391 -7.06 -16.88 19.88
C GLU A 391 -6.22 -17.43 18.71
N GLN A 392 -6.06 -16.67 17.64
CA GLN A 392 -5.22 -17.06 16.51
C GLN A 392 -3.74 -17.03 16.86
N LEU A 393 -3.29 -16.01 17.59
CA LEU A 393 -1.92 -15.93 18.08
C LEU A 393 -1.63 -17.02 19.11
N ASP A 394 -2.55 -17.27 20.02
CA ASP A 394 -2.41 -18.32 21.03
C ASP A 394 -2.32 -19.71 20.37
N ALA A 395 -3.11 -19.96 19.32
CA ALA A 395 -3.03 -21.19 18.54
C ALA A 395 -1.68 -21.35 17.82
N ALA A 396 -1.16 -20.27 17.22
CA ALA A 396 0.16 -20.26 16.57
C ALA A 396 1.30 -20.54 17.56
N LEU A 397 1.25 -19.90 18.74
CA LEU A 397 2.23 -20.14 19.81
C LEU A 397 2.16 -21.57 20.32
N GLY A 398 0.95 -22.12 20.49
CA GLY A 398 0.72 -23.51 20.88
C GLY A 398 1.30 -24.50 19.86
N PHE A 399 0.99 -24.29 18.58
CA PHE A 399 1.47 -25.11 17.47
C PHE A 399 3.00 -25.19 17.41
N LEU A 400 3.69 -24.03 17.47
CA LEU A 400 5.14 -23.97 17.42
C LEU A 400 5.80 -24.65 18.63
N ARG A 401 5.20 -24.55 19.83
CA ARG A 401 5.70 -25.25 21.03
C ARG A 401 5.55 -26.76 20.93
N GLU A 402 4.40 -27.23 20.45
CA GLU A 402 4.16 -28.67 20.21
C GLU A 402 5.16 -29.22 19.18
N LEU A 403 5.46 -28.46 18.13
CA LEU A 403 6.44 -28.84 17.11
C LEU A 403 7.86 -28.93 17.69
N ALA A 404 8.23 -27.99 18.57
CA ALA A 404 9.54 -28.02 19.24
C ALA A 404 9.69 -29.19 20.22
N GLU A 405 8.60 -29.70 20.82
CA GLU A 405 8.59 -30.88 21.70
C GLU A 405 8.70 -32.19 20.92
N GLN A 406 8.53 -32.22 19.59
CA GLN A 406 8.61 -33.39 18.69
C GLN A 406 9.84 -33.29 17.75
N PRO A 407 11.10 -33.38 18.25
CA PRO A 407 12.29 -33.07 17.47
C PRO A 407 12.63 -34.05 16.32
N ASP A 408 11.86 -35.12 16.12
CA ASP A 408 12.13 -36.16 15.12
C ASP A 408 11.16 -36.21 13.92
N ALA A 409 10.25 -35.24 13.79
CA ALA A 409 9.36 -35.15 12.63
C ALA A 409 9.99 -34.27 11.50
N THR A 410 11.21 -34.61 11.11
CA THR A 410 11.71 -34.17 9.79
C THR A 410 10.87 -34.89 8.72
N PRO A 411 10.22 -34.24 7.78
CA PRO A 411 9.55 -34.92 6.68
C PRO A 411 10.59 -35.73 5.93
N GLU A 412 10.50 -37.05 5.96
CA GLU A 412 11.27 -37.91 5.06
C GLU A 412 10.93 -37.47 3.64
N ALA A 413 11.92 -36.88 2.98
CA ALA A 413 11.89 -36.68 1.54
C ALA A 413 11.66 -38.06 0.92
N THR A 414 10.44 -38.35 0.49
CA THR A 414 10.13 -39.51 -0.33
C THR A 414 10.83 -39.34 -1.68
N ALA A 415 12.07 -39.78 -1.72
CA ALA A 415 12.78 -40.14 -2.92
C ALA A 415 12.30 -41.51 -3.36
N GLU A 416 11.20 -41.57 -4.12
CA GLU A 416 10.84 -42.70 -4.98
C GLU A 416 10.21 -42.07 -6.24
N GLY A 417 10.64 -42.34 -7.42
CA GLY A 417 11.59 -43.25 -8.07
C GLY A 417 11.58 -42.97 -9.56
N ALA A 418 12.70 -43.23 -10.16
CA ALA A 418 13.02 -43.56 -11.54
C ALA A 418 12.06 -43.15 -12.67
#